data_739ea792fc1ec0f40fa97f64629954ad
#
_entry.id   739ea792fc1ec0f40fa97f64629954ad
#
_cell.length_a   1.000
_cell.length_b   1.000
_cell.length_c   1.000
_cell.angle_alpha   90.00
_cell.angle_beta   90.00
_cell.angle_gamma   90.00
#
_symmetry.space_group_name_H-M   'P 1'
#
loop_
_entity.id
_entity.type
_entity.pdbx_description
1 polymer ?
#
loop_
_entity_poly.entity_id
_entity_poly.type
_entity_poly.pdbx_seq_one_letter_code
_entity_poly.pdbx_strand_id
1 'polypeptide(L)'
;MLGTIISIMNQWREVFCQRRTMNRAIRQAMVSVSAAGRRTISEAYRIIKEPDWSGEYKLHSRSKWEESDLFTAVLKEALGEIRGNLLPFGTDDTRVPKTGKKIKSAWWGRDPQSPRFHLNLKWGIRYLHTSLLLPLHRFGVSARALPVWFEEATPIKKPGKKASEEDKAAYGKAQKEHNLSVQAVAMFKSLRKKIDDLGYQTKTLVFALDGSYCNSKVFKAVLERIILIARTRKDAVLCFAANQRKKVYSDQTFTPEAVRKDENIRWKITSIFHGGRFRKVQYKEVTNVLWRKGSGQRLLRLFVIRPIPYRKTLNSKTLYRQPAYLLCTDLKKRSKQLLQIYFDRWQVEVAHKELKQDFGLGEAQVRVPESIKHQPALTAATYSIMHLSAIKTFGPHRTDDFGALPRYRRDKTRVSSLDLIRYFRLEAYKKPHLLPEGCNITPEMLLAAA
;
A
#
# COMPACT_ATOMS: atom_id res chain seq x y z
N MET A 1 -7.32 3.33 -23.32
CA MET A 1 -6.66 2.80 -22.12
C MET A 1 -5.50 1.86 -22.48
N LEU A 2 -5.67 0.91 -23.39
CA LEU A 2 -4.62 -0.05 -23.77
C LEU A 2 -3.33 0.66 -24.25
N GLY A 3 -3.42 1.64 -25.15
CA GLY A 3 -2.26 2.40 -25.60
C GLY A 3 -1.52 3.10 -24.45
N THR A 4 -2.23 3.66 -23.48
CA THR A 4 -1.63 4.28 -22.28
C THR A 4 -0.94 3.24 -21.41
N ILE A 5 -1.53 2.04 -21.21
CA ILE A 5 -0.91 0.94 -20.48
C ILE A 5 0.43 0.55 -21.13
N ILE A 6 0.43 0.35 -22.45
CA ILE A 6 1.62 -0.04 -23.21
C ILE A 6 2.68 1.07 -23.14
N SER A 7 2.28 2.33 -23.29
CA SER A 7 3.19 3.48 -23.18
C SER A 7 3.90 3.51 -21.82
N ILE A 8 3.15 3.29 -20.72
CA ILE A 8 3.76 3.26 -19.37
C ILE A 8 4.64 2.01 -19.21
N MET A 9 4.19 0.84 -19.65
CA MET A 9 4.98 -0.40 -19.54
C MET A 9 6.26 -0.37 -20.39
N ASN A 10 6.28 0.35 -21.51
CA ASN A 10 7.49 0.53 -22.32
C ASN A 10 8.62 1.27 -21.56
N GLN A 11 8.30 2.06 -20.53
CA GLN A 11 9.30 2.65 -19.64
C GLN A 11 10.06 1.60 -18.82
N TRP A 12 9.55 0.36 -18.73
CA TRP A 12 10.30 -0.77 -18.14
C TRP A 12 11.57 -1.11 -18.92
N ARG A 13 11.82 -0.45 -20.08
CA ARG A 13 13.08 -0.57 -20.80
C ARG A 13 14.30 -0.20 -19.93
N GLU A 14 14.11 0.68 -18.97
CA GLU A 14 15.14 1.09 -18.00
C GLU A 14 15.38 0.02 -16.91
N VAL A 15 14.42 -0.88 -16.69
CA VAL A 15 14.48 -1.94 -15.67
C VAL A 15 15.16 -3.21 -16.20
N PHE A 16 14.90 -3.56 -17.44
CA PHE A 16 15.36 -4.80 -18.04
C PHE A 16 16.55 -4.56 -18.99
N CYS A 17 17.66 -5.25 -18.75
CA CYS A 17 18.85 -5.15 -19.60
C CYS A 17 18.55 -5.56 -21.07
N GLN A 18 17.64 -6.51 -21.28
CA GLN A 18 17.30 -7.05 -22.59
C GLN A 18 15.86 -6.73 -22.97
N ARG A 19 15.64 -6.22 -24.19
CA ARG A 19 14.30 -5.96 -24.74
C ARG A 19 13.39 -7.20 -24.72
N ARG A 20 13.96 -8.38 -25.00
CA ARG A 20 13.21 -9.65 -24.95
C ARG A 20 12.66 -9.92 -23.55
N THR A 21 13.41 -9.64 -22.49
CA THR A 21 12.97 -9.81 -21.10
C THR A 21 11.88 -8.81 -20.75
N MET A 22 12.00 -7.56 -21.17
CA MET A 22 10.97 -6.53 -21.02
C MET A 22 9.65 -6.97 -21.71
N ASN A 23 9.73 -7.36 -22.99
CA ASN A 23 8.55 -7.79 -23.76
C ASN A 23 7.85 -8.97 -23.06
N ARG A 24 8.61 -9.90 -22.48
CA ARG A 24 8.08 -11.02 -21.71
C ARG A 24 7.37 -10.54 -20.44
N ALA A 25 7.94 -9.57 -19.71
CA ALA A 25 7.29 -8.99 -18.53
C ALA A 25 5.98 -8.30 -18.88
N ILE A 26 5.97 -7.52 -19.98
CA ILE A 26 4.74 -6.85 -20.47
C ILE A 26 3.71 -7.89 -20.89
N ARG A 27 4.09 -8.89 -21.67
CA ARG A 27 3.22 -9.99 -22.10
C ARG A 27 2.59 -10.70 -20.88
N GLN A 28 3.42 -11.08 -19.90
CA GLN A 28 2.94 -11.77 -18.71
C GLN A 28 1.96 -10.92 -17.89
N ALA A 29 2.25 -9.62 -17.73
CA ALA A 29 1.35 -8.68 -17.06
C ALA A 29 -0.02 -8.65 -17.74
N MET A 30 -0.05 -8.49 -19.06
CA MET A 30 -1.29 -8.39 -19.84
C MET A 30 -2.09 -9.69 -19.85
N VAL A 31 -1.43 -10.82 -20.08
CA VAL A 31 -2.08 -12.13 -20.12
C VAL A 31 -2.65 -12.50 -18.76
N SER A 32 -1.92 -12.21 -17.67
CA SER A 32 -2.42 -12.44 -16.30
C SER A 32 -3.68 -11.64 -15.99
N VAL A 33 -3.77 -10.39 -16.44
CA VAL A 33 -4.99 -9.57 -16.29
C VAL A 33 -6.13 -10.10 -17.15
N SER A 34 -5.82 -10.65 -18.33
CA SER A 34 -6.80 -11.20 -19.25
C SER A 34 -7.37 -12.55 -18.79
N ALA A 35 -6.67 -13.27 -17.94
CA ALA A 35 -7.11 -14.57 -17.45
C ALA A 35 -8.45 -14.46 -16.69
N ALA A 36 -9.42 -15.29 -17.08
CA ALA A 36 -10.75 -15.31 -16.46
C ALA A 36 -10.76 -16.08 -15.13
N GLY A 37 -10.01 -17.21 -15.09
CA GLY A 37 -9.87 -18.06 -13.91
C GLY A 37 -8.70 -17.63 -13.01
N ARG A 38 -7.97 -18.62 -12.54
CA ARG A 38 -6.75 -18.40 -11.72
C ARG A 38 -5.69 -17.65 -12.52
N ARG A 39 -5.11 -16.64 -11.91
CA ARG A 39 -4.03 -15.84 -12.52
C ARG A 39 -2.65 -16.40 -12.18
N THR A 40 -2.49 -17.71 -12.39
CA THR A 40 -1.18 -18.36 -12.37
C THR A 40 -0.49 -18.18 -13.70
N ILE A 41 0.83 -18.27 -13.72
CA ILE A 41 1.61 -18.19 -14.97
C ILE A 41 1.14 -19.30 -15.94
N SER A 42 1.07 -20.54 -15.47
CA SER A 42 0.64 -21.69 -16.27
C SER A 42 -0.77 -21.54 -16.84
N GLU A 43 -1.74 -21.08 -16.04
CA GLU A 43 -3.11 -20.90 -16.52
C GLU A 43 -3.20 -19.80 -17.57
N ALA A 44 -2.51 -18.67 -17.34
CA ALA A 44 -2.47 -17.56 -18.27
C ALA A 44 -1.93 -18.01 -19.65
N TYR A 45 -0.82 -18.77 -19.66
CA TYR A 45 -0.21 -19.23 -20.90
C TYR A 45 -0.94 -20.41 -21.56
N ARG A 46 -1.62 -21.24 -20.77
CA ARG A 46 -2.54 -22.25 -21.32
C ARG A 46 -3.66 -21.61 -22.13
N ILE A 47 -4.23 -20.51 -21.63
CA ILE A 47 -5.33 -19.80 -22.30
C ILE A 47 -4.88 -19.21 -23.65
N ILE A 48 -3.67 -18.65 -23.75
CA ILE A 48 -3.14 -18.12 -25.02
C ILE A 48 -2.48 -19.20 -25.88
N LYS A 49 -2.55 -20.47 -25.48
CA LYS A 49 -1.99 -21.62 -26.19
C LYS A 49 -0.47 -21.49 -26.48
N GLU A 50 0.28 -20.87 -25.56
CA GLU A 50 1.74 -20.77 -25.66
C GLU A 50 2.38 -22.13 -25.33
N PRO A 51 3.12 -22.76 -26.24
CA PRO A 51 3.68 -24.09 -26.02
C PRO A 51 4.89 -24.10 -25.08
N ASP A 52 5.72 -23.06 -25.07
CA ASP A 52 6.93 -22.97 -24.23
C ASP A 52 6.78 -21.96 -23.11
N TRP A 53 6.49 -22.47 -21.91
CA TRP A 53 6.40 -21.64 -20.70
C TRP A 53 7.75 -21.46 -19.98
N SER A 54 8.80 -22.19 -20.39
CA SER A 54 10.07 -22.19 -19.67
C SER A 54 10.69 -20.80 -19.57
N GLY A 55 10.59 -20.02 -20.65
CA GLY A 55 11.03 -18.65 -20.71
C GLY A 55 10.29 -17.74 -19.74
N GLU A 56 9.02 -17.97 -19.55
CA GLU A 56 8.14 -17.17 -18.68
C GLU A 56 8.46 -17.37 -17.19
N TYR A 57 8.76 -18.61 -16.79
CA TYR A 57 9.25 -18.87 -15.43
C TYR A 57 10.63 -18.30 -15.18
N LYS A 58 11.51 -18.28 -16.22
CA LYS A 58 12.86 -17.71 -16.13
C LYS A 58 12.84 -16.19 -15.92
N LEU A 59 11.78 -15.48 -16.35
CA LEU A 59 11.60 -14.06 -16.04
C LEU A 59 11.71 -13.76 -14.54
N HIS A 60 11.09 -14.61 -13.72
CA HIS A 60 11.10 -14.41 -12.28
C HIS A 60 12.24 -15.08 -11.55
N SER A 61 12.75 -16.22 -12.08
CA SER A 61 13.70 -17.06 -11.36
C SER A 61 15.15 -16.84 -11.72
N ARG A 62 15.43 -16.29 -12.90
CA ARG A 62 16.81 -16.17 -13.43
C ARG A 62 17.15 -14.79 -13.99
N SER A 63 16.16 -14.01 -14.44
CA SER A 63 16.42 -12.68 -14.99
C SER A 63 16.82 -11.72 -13.86
N LYS A 64 17.86 -10.94 -14.11
CA LYS A 64 18.37 -9.94 -13.15
C LYS A 64 17.62 -8.63 -13.35
N TRP A 65 16.85 -8.23 -12.39
CA TRP A 65 16.14 -6.94 -12.29
C TRP A 65 15.68 -6.70 -10.86
N GLU A 66 15.53 -5.44 -10.48
CA GLU A 66 15.12 -5.06 -9.15
C GLU A 66 13.63 -4.76 -9.13
N GLU A 67 12.88 -5.40 -8.22
CA GLU A 67 11.44 -5.25 -8.10
C GLU A 67 10.99 -3.80 -7.85
N SER A 68 11.79 -3.04 -7.12
CA SER A 68 11.49 -1.64 -6.82
C SER A 68 11.54 -0.73 -8.06
N ASP A 69 12.28 -1.13 -9.11
CA ASP A 69 12.46 -0.31 -10.30
C ASP A 69 11.27 -0.38 -11.26
N LEU A 70 10.48 -1.46 -11.21
CA LEU A 70 9.20 -1.55 -11.92
C LEU A 70 8.27 -0.38 -11.62
N PHE A 71 8.31 0.11 -10.38
CA PHE A 71 7.44 1.19 -9.92
C PHE A 71 7.91 2.59 -10.34
N THR A 72 9.13 2.73 -10.88
CA THR A 72 9.63 4.01 -11.37
C THR A 72 8.73 4.57 -12.47
N ALA A 73 8.25 3.74 -13.40
CA ALA A 73 7.30 4.14 -14.43
C ALA A 73 5.98 4.67 -13.84
N VAL A 74 5.47 4.00 -12.79
CA VAL A 74 4.27 4.47 -12.08
C VAL A 74 4.51 5.81 -11.40
N LEU A 75 5.66 5.99 -10.74
CA LEU A 75 6.02 7.25 -10.09
C LEU A 75 6.16 8.39 -11.10
N LYS A 76 6.91 8.20 -12.21
CA LYS A 76 7.07 9.20 -13.28
C LYS A 76 5.72 9.74 -13.75
N GLU A 77 4.77 8.86 -13.98
CA GLU A 77 3.46 9.20 -14.53
C GLU A 77 2.47 9.75 -13.49
N ALA A 78 2.54 9.25 -12.25
CA ALA A 78 1.56 9.62 -11.22
C ALA A 78 1.92 10.89 -10.46
N LEU A 79 3.22 11.20 -10.29
CA LEU A 79 3.66 12.37 -9.53
C LEU A 79 3.23 13.69 -10.20
N GLY A 80 3.18 13.74 -11.52
CA GLY A 80 2.68 14.90 -12.28
C GLY A 80 1.20 15.20 -12.03
N GLU A 81 0.40 14.20 -11.64
CA GLU A 81 -1.03 14.37 -11.35
C GLU A 81 -1.28 15.01 -9.96
N ILE A 82 -0.25 15.08 -9.10
CA ILE A 82 -0.38 15.57 -7.72
C ILE A 82 -0.02 17.05 -7.63
N ARG A 83 -1.03 17.87 -7.37
CA ARG A 83 -0.85 19.31 -7.13
C ARG A 83 -0.37 19.59 -5.70
N GLY A 84 0.39 20.67 -5.52
CA GLY A 84 0.89 21.10 -4.22
C GLY A 84 2.17 20.40 -3.78
N ASN A 85 2.63 20.68 -2.57
CA ASN A 85 3.97 20.31 -2.08
C ASN A 85 4.01 19.02 -1.26
N LEU A 86 2.86 18.38 -1.00
CA LEU A 86 2.80 17.13 -0.24
C LEU A 86 2.52 15.96 -1.18
N LEU A 87 3.36 14.94 -1.10
CA LEU A 87 3.17 13.66 -1.77
C LEU A 87 2.66 12.64 -0.75
N PRO A 88 1.38 12.22 -0.84
CA PRO A 88 0.77 11.35 0.15
C PRO A 88 1.06 9.88 -0.14
N PHE A 89 1.54 9.16 0.86
CA PHE A 89 1.77 7.73 0.82
C PHE A 89 1.05 7.03 1.96
N GLY A 90 0.60 5.80 1.69
CA GLY A 90 0.10 4.88 2.70
C GLY A 90 0.97 3.63 2.73
N THR A 91 1.41 3.23 3.92
CA THR A 91 2.23 2.03 4.12
C THR A 91 1.53 1.05 5.04
N ASP A 92 1.56 -0.20 4.65
CA ASP A 92 1.03 -1.33 5.44
C ASP A 92 1.78 -2.60 5.05
N ASP A 93 1.59 -3.68 5.78
CA ASP A 93 2.06 -4.99 5.36
C ASP A 93 0.88 -5.90 4.99
N THR A 94 1.13 -6.81 4.07
CA THR A 94 0.12 -7.77 3.68
C THR A 94 0.69 -9.18 3.67
N ARG A 95 -0.15 -10.15 4.04
CA ARG A 95 0.20 -11.55 3.98
C ARG A 95 -0.42 -12.20 2.76
N VAL A 96 0.41 -12.89 2.00
CA VAL A 96 0.02 -13.67 0.82
C VAL A 96 0.06 -15.15 1.19
N PRO A 97 -1.10 -15.85 1.18
CA PRO A 97 -1.16 -17.27 1.51
C PRO A 97 -0.35 -18.11 0.52
N LYS A 98 0.24 -19.19 0.99
CA LYS A 98 0.97 -20.18 0.19
C LYS A 98 0.54 -21.57 0.61
N THR A 99 0.57 -22.55 -0.32
CA THR A 99 0.27 -23.94 -0.08
C THR A 99 1.54 -24.81 0.01
N GLY A 100 2.59 -24.43 -0.71
CA GLY A 100 3.84 -25.17 -0.76
C GLY A 100 4.62 -25.16 0.55
N LYS A 101 4.84 -26.33 1.17
CA LYS A 101 5.61 -26.48 2.41
C LYS A 101 7.12 -26.19 2.26
N LYS A 102 7.67 -26.30 1.05
CA LYS A 102 9.11 -26.11 0.74
C LYS A 102 9.48 -24.65 0.39
N ILE A 103 8.56 -23.71 0.53
CA ILE A 103 8.82 -22.28 0.26
C ILE A 103 9.58 -21.71 1.45
N LYS A 104 10.87 -21.37 1.28
CA LYS A 104 11.76 -20.93 2.38
C LYS A 104 11.28 -19.68 3.12
N SER A 105 10.69 -18.72 2.41
CA SER A 105 10.19 -17.47 2.97
C SER A 105 8.79 -17.57 3.59
N ALA A 106 8.10 -18.71 3.44
CA ALA A 106 6.79 -18.91 4.02
C ALA A 106 6.91 -19.36 5.49
N TRP A 107 5.99 -18.89 6.31
CA TRP A 107 5.95 -19.19 7.74
C TRP A 107 4.54 -19.14 8.30
N TRP A 108 4.31 -19.82 9.42
CA TRP A 108 3.07 -19.76 10.17
C TRP A 108 2.99 -18.45 10.96
N GLY A 109 2.05 -17.61 10.68
CA GLY A 109 1.84 -16.39 11.41
C GLY A 109 0.36 -16.13 11.68
N ARG A 110 0.10 -15.31 12.68
CA ARG A 110 -1.26 -14.94 13.07
C ARG A 110 -2.03 -14.36 11.89
N ASP A 111 -3.25 -14.87 11.67
CA ASP A 111 -4.20 -14.26 10.77
C ASP A 111 -4.76 -12.96 11.38
N PRO A 112 -4.57 -11.79 10.75
CA PRO A 112 -5.12 -10.54 11.27
C PRO A 112 -6.66 -10.54 11.41
N GLN A 113 -7.33 -11.42 10.66
CA GLN A 113 -8.79 -11.57 10.69
C GLN A 113 -9.27 -12.58 11.74
N SER A 114 -8.37 -13.13 12.55
CA SER A 114 -8.74 -14.03 13.64
C SER A 114 -9.73 -13.36 14.60
N PRO A 115 -10.78 -14.06 15.03
CA PRO A 115 -11.67 -13.55 16.06
C PRO A 115 -10.88 -13.38 17.39
N ARG A 116 -11.38 -12.53 18.28
CA ARG A 116 -10.68 -12.20 19.53
C ARG A 116 -10.47 -13.40 20.46
N PHE A 117 -11.38 -14.37 20.38
CA PHE A 117 -11.40 -15.56 21.24
C PHE A 117 -10.64 -16.75 20.65
N HIS A 118 -10.17 -16.67 19.39
CA HIS A 118 -9.47 -17.76 18.71
C HIS A 118 -8.34 -17.25 17.84
N LEU A 119 -7.14 -17.83 17.99
CA LEU A 119 -5.97 -17.50 17.19
C LEU A 119 -5.87 -18.41 15.97
N ASN A 120 -6.20 -17.89 14.81
CA ASN A 120 -5.94 -18.59 13.55
C ASN A 120 -4.52 -18.29 13.06
N LEU A 121 -3.85 -19.33 12.58
CA LEU A 121 -2.56 -19.21 11.92
C LEU A 121 -2.73 -19.48 10.42
N LYS A 122 -2.04 -18.67 9.61
CA LYS A 122 -1.98 -18.86 8.16
C LYS A 122 -0.53 -19.06 7.71
N TRP A 123 -0.31 -20.06 6.86
CA TRP A 123 0.94 -20.27 6.15
C TRP A 123 1.04 -19.30 4.98
N GLY A 124 2.15 -18.53 4.87
CA GLY A 124 2.29 -17.57 3.79
C GLY A 124 3.51 -16.67 3.95
N ILE A 125 3.67 -15.75 3.03
CA ILE A 125 4.76 -14.77 2.95
C ILE A 125 4.19 -13.39 3.28
N ARG A 126 4.95 -12.58 4.01
CA ARG A 126 4.61 -11.20 4.31
C ARG A 126 5.35 -10.27 3.35
N TYR A 127 4.64 -9.26 2.87
CA TYR A 127 5.19 -8.20 2.02
C TYR A 127 4.96 -6.84 2.66
N LEU A 128 6.00 -6.01 2.66
CA LEU A 128 5.91 -4.58 2.95
C LEU A 128 5.41 -3.88 1.68
N HIS A 129 4.33 -3.13 1.83
CA HIS A 129 3.66 -2.46 0.73
C HIS A 129 3.52 -0.97 1.02
N THR A 130 3.90 -0.15 0.04
CA THR A 130 3.62 1.29 0.05
C THR A 130 2.96 1.70 -1.25
N SER A 131 1.87 2.47 -1.10
CA SER A 131 1.14 3.06 -2.22
C SER A 131 1.23 4.58 -2.19
N LEU A 132 1.38 5.18 -3.37
CA LEU A 132 1.05 6.58 -3.58
C LEU A 132 -0.48 6.73 -3.50
N LEU A 133 -0.95 7.64 -2.64
CA LEU A 133 -2.38 7.90 -2.46
C LEU A 133 -2.78 9.05 -3.39
N LEU A 134 -3.08 8.73 -4.65
CA LEU A 134 -3.47 9.73 -5.65
C LEU A 134 -4.75 10.47 -5.21
N PRO A 135 -4.69 11.78 -4.90
CA PRO A 135 -5.81 12.50 -4.31
C PRO A 135 -6.83 12.90 -5.39
N LEU A 136 -8.00 12.30 -5.35
CA LEU A 136 -9.10 12.55 -6.31
C LEU A 136 -10.28 13.30 -5.68
N HIS A 137 -10.14 13.76 -4.42
CA HIS A 137 -11.23 14.36 -3.65
C HIS A 137 -11.85 15.60 -4.29
N ARG A 138 -11.04 16.40 -5.01
CA ARG A 138 -11.53 17.59 -5.73
C ARG A 138 -12.59 17.24 -6.78
N PHE A 139 -12.61 15.99 -7.22
CA PHE A 139 -13.60 15.46 -8.15
C PHE A 139 -14.72 14.68 -7.45
N GLY A 140 -14.82 14.71 -6.12
CA GLY A 140 -15.81 13.94 -5.38
C GLY A 140 -15.57 12.43 -5.38
N VAL A 141 -14.35 12.00 -5.65
CA VAL A 141 -13.95 10.59 -5.69
C VAL A 141 -12.91 10.30 -4.60
N SER A 142 -12.98 9.13 -3.99
CA SER A 142 -11.96 8.67 -3.03
C SER A 142 -10.58 8.61 -3.67
N ALA A 143 -9.53 8.86 -2.89
CA ALA A 143 -8.16 8.65 -3.34
C ALA A 143 -7.98 7.23 -3.91
N ARG A 144 -7.03 7.07 -4.83
CA ARG A 144 -6.63 5.75 -5.35
C ARG A 144 -5.25 5.42 -4.80
N ALA A 145 -5.12 4.27 -4.12
CA ALA A 145 -3.83 3.74 -3.75
C ALA A 145 -3.20 3.05 -4.96
N LEU A 146 -2.06 3.56 -5.37
CA LEU A 146 -1.22 3.00 -6.44
C LEU A 146 0.04 2.42 -5.79
N PRO A 147 0.21 1.09 -5.68
CA PRO A 147 1.46 0.49 -5.25
C PRO A 147 2.68 1.08 -5.96
N VAL A 148 3.65 1.52 -5.18
CA VAL A 148 4.94 2.06 -5.65
C VAL A 148 6.13 1.39 -4.97
N TRP A 149 5.83 0.46 -4.06
CA TRP A 149 6.79 -0.41 -3.40
C TRP A 149 6.11 -1.69 -2.95
N PHE A 150 6.71 -2.83 -3.27
CA PHE A 150 6.19 -4.13 -2.87
C PHE A 150 7.36 -5.09 -2.67
N GLU A 151 7.76 -5.33 -1.42
CA GLU A 151 8.97 -6.03 -1.05
C GLU A 151 8.67 -7.16 -0.05
N GLU A 152 9.37 -8.29 -0.20
CA GLU A 152 9.30 -9.38 0.77
C GLU A 152 9.80 -8.92 2.15
N ALA A 153 9.01 -9.18 3.18
CA ALA A 153 9.31 -8.81 4.56
C ALA A 153 9.18 -10.00 5.52
N THR A 154 9.78 -11.11 5.15
CA THR A 154 9.76 -12.34 5.95
C THR A 154 10.51 -12.12 7.27
N PRO A 155 9.90 -12.47 8.41
CA PRO A 155 10.58 -12.37 9.69
C PRO A 155 11.67 -13.41 9.80
N ILE A 156 12.73 -13.09 10.53
CA ILE A 156 13.80 -14.02 10.85
C ILE A 156 13.22 -15.16 11.68
N LYS A 157 13.58 -16.37 11.34
CA LYS A 157 13.10 -17.58 12.03
C LYS A 157 13.62 -17.60 13.46
N LYS A 158 12.70 -17.69 14.42
CA LYS A 158 13.07 -17.82 15.83
C LYS A 158 13.74 -19.19 16.07
N PRO A 159 14.87 -19.24 16.76
CA PRO A 159 15.50 -20.52 17.15
C PRO A 159 14.60 -21.33 18.08
N GLY A 160 14.78 -22.63 18.08
CA GLY A 160 14.03 -23.55 18.92
C GLY A 160 14.28 -23.32 20.41
N LYS A 161 13.44 -23.91 21.28
CA LYS A 161 13.59 -23.78 22.74
C LYS A 161 14.94 -24.29 23.27
N LYS A 162 15.50 -25.32 22.63
CA LYS A 162 16.78 -25.98 22.96
C LYS A 162 17.99 -25.34 22.24
N ALA A 163 17.84 -24.24 21.52
CA ALA A 163 18.96 -23.58 20.86
C ALA A 163 19.96 -23.00 21.86
N SER A 164 21.21 -22.90 21.44
CA SER A 164 22.29 -22.34 22.26
C SER A 164 22.02 -20.86 22.62
N GLU A 165 22.65 -20.35 23.65
CA GLU A 165 22.58 -18.93 24.01
C GLU A 165 23.18 -18.03 22.90
N GLU A 166 24.19 -18.54 22.19
CA GLU A 166 24.80 -17.89 21.05
C GLU A 166 23.79 -17.74 19.89
N ASP A 167 23.03 -18.80 19.54
CA ASP A 167 21.97 -18.75 18.54
C ASP A 167 20.85 -17.77 18.92
N LYS A 168 20.48 -17.75 20.20
CA LYS A 168 19.47 -16.82 20.71
C LYS A 168 19.96 -15.37 20.66
N ALA A 169 21.24 -15.13 20.99
CA ALA A 169 21.87 -13.80 20.90
C ALA A 169 21.98 -13.34 19.43
N ALA A 170 22.43 -14.22 18.53
CA ALA A 170 22.50 -13.96 17.09
C ALA A 170 21.12 -13.63 16.51
N TYR A 171 20.08 -14.41 16.88
CA TYR A 171 18.70 -14.10 16.52
C TYR A 171 18.26 -12.73 17.04
N GLY A 172 18.57 -12.40 18.29
CA GLY A 172 18.22 -11.11 18.90
C GLY A 172 18.87 -9.92 18.14
N LYS A 173 20.14 -10.07 17.71
CA LYS A 173 20.84 -9.07 16.89
C LYS A 173 20.21 -8.95 15.50
N ALA A 174 20.06 -10.05 14.79
CA ALA A 174 19.47 -10.10 13.47
C ALA A 174 18.03 -9.55 13.46
N GLN A 175 17.21 -9.85 14.46
CA GLN A 175 15.86 -9.32 14.60
C GLN A 175 15.86 -7.78 14.80
N LYS A 176 16.83 -7.23 15.51
CA LYS A 176 16.96 -5.77 15.68
C LYS A 176 17.32 -5.08 14.37
N GLU A 177 18.12 -5.73 13.52
CA GLU A 177 18.63 -5.20 12.25
C GLU A 177 17.63 -5.36 11.09
N HIS A 178 16.81 -6.42 11.09
CA HIS A 178 15.95 -6.79 9.97
C HIS A 178 14.45 -6.88 10.30
N ASN A 179 13.98 -6.19 11.34
CA ASN A 179 12.53 -6.16 11.60
C ASN A 179 11.79 -5.27 10.61
N LEU A 180 10.47 -5.45 10.52
CA LEU A 180 9.59 -4.73 9.61
C LEU A 180 9.72 -3.19 9.70
N SER A 181 9.94 -2.66 10.90
CA SER A 181 10.10 -1.22 11.11
C SER A 181 11.40 -0.68 10.54
N VAL A 182 12.49 -1.46 10.62
CA VAL A 182 13.79 -1.10 10.02
C VAL A 182 13.68 -1.15 8.49
N GLN A 183 13.06 -2.19 7.95
CA GLN A 183 12.79 -2.29 6.50
C GLN A 183 11.93 -1.11 6.02
N ALA A 184 10.89 -0.73 6.76
CA ALA A 184 10.07 0.42 6.42
C ALA A 184 10.88 1.73 6.39
N VAL A 185 11.76 1.96 7.36
CA VAL A 185 12.65 3.15 7.36
C VAL A 185 13.60 3.15 6.17
N ALA A 186 14.19 2.01 5.82
CA ALA A 186 15.03 1.88 4.63
C ALA A 186 14.23 2.19 3.35
N MET A 187 13.04 1.64 3.23
CA MET A 187 12.12 1.89 2.12
C MET A 187 11.75 3.38 2.02
N PHE A 188 11.44 4.08 3.14
CA PHE A 188 11.15 5.52 3.11
C PHE A 188 12.31 6.33 2.54
N LYS A 189 13.54 6.00 2.93
CA LYS A 189 14.76 6.64 2.40
C LYS A 189 14.97 6.35 0.93
N SER A 190 14.78 5.10 0.51
CA SER A 190 14.92 4.70 -0.90
C SER A 190 13.86 5.37 -1.78
N LEU A 191 12.60 5.45 -1.31
CA LEU A 191 11.54 6.17 -2.01
C LEU A 191 11.82 7.67 -2.10
N ARG A 192 12.35 8.28 -1.03
CA ARG A 192 12.77 9.69 -1.06
C ARG A 192 13.83 9.92 -2.15
N LYS A 193 14.85 9.07 -2.18
CA LYS A 193 15.91 9.15 -3.20
C LYS A 193 15.33 9.02 -4.61
N LYS A 194 14.53 7.98 -4.88
CA LYS A 194 13.90 7.78 -6.20
C LYS A 194 13.07 9.00 -6.64
N ILE A 195 12.34 9.62 -5.72
CA ILE A 195 11.51 10.80 -6.01
C ILE A 195 12.39 12.04 -6.25
N ASP A 196 13.51 12.15 -5.56
CA ASP A 196 14.51 13.20 -5.80
C ASP A 196 15.15 13.04 -7.20
N ASP A 197 15.55 11.83 -7.55
CA ASP A 197 16.12 11.50 -8.86
C ASP A 197 15.13 11.78 -10.01
N LEU A 198 13.83 11.75 -9.73
CA LEU A 198 12.78 12.11 -10.68
C LEU A 198 12.50 13.62 -10.76
N GLY A 199 13.26 14.47 -10.07
CA GLY A 199 13.13 15.94 -10.14
C GLY A 199 12.15 16.54 -9.11
N TYR A 200 11.70 15.79 -8.10
CA TYR A 200 10.74 16.25 -7.11
C TYR A 200 11.38 16.57 -5.74
N GLN A 201 12.61 17.13 -5.74
CA GLN A 201 13.37 17.46 -4.51
C GLN A 201 12.64 18.44 -3.60
N THR A 202 11.83 19.34 -4.16
CA THR A 202 11.08 20.36 -3.38
C THR A 202 9.85 19.79 -2.67
N LYS A 203 9.37 18.62 -3.07
CA LYS A 203 8.19 17.99 -2.49
C LYS A 203 8.51 17.32 -1.15
N THR A 204 7.55 17.34 -0.23
CA THR A 204 7.60 16.63 1.06
C THR A 204 6.77 15.35 0.98
N LEU A 205 7.34 14.22 1.33
CA LEU A 205 6.62 12.94 1.41
C LEU A 205 5.88 12.86 2.75
N VAL A 206 4.65 12.42 2.72
CA VAL A 206 3.85 12.18 3.93
C VAL A 206 3.43 10.72 3.98
N PHE A 207 3.97 9.96 4.91
CA PHE A 207 3.59 8.56 5.10
C PHE A 207 2.53 8.43 6.19
N ALA A 208 1.34 7.98 5.79
CA ALA A 208 0.29 7.55 6.70
C ALA A 208 0.46 6.06 7.03
N LEU A 209 0.64 5.76 8.31
CA LEU A 209 1.07 4.48 8.82
C LEU A 209 0.04 3.86 9.77
N ASP A 210 -0.01 2.53 9.81
CA ASP A 210 -0.76 1.82 10.85
C ASP A 210 -0.05 1.87 12.22
N GLY A 211 -0.75 1.42 13.26
CA GLY A 211 -0.23 1.44 14.63
C GLY A 211 1.02 0.58 14.85
N SER A 212 1.24 -0.44 14.05
CA SER A 212 2.45 -1.29 14.08
C SER A 212 3.75 -0.50 13.81
N TYR A 213 3.65 0.55 12.99
CA TYR A 213 4.78 1.44 12.67
C TYR A 213 4.94 2.62 13.63
N CYS A 214 4.01 2.80 14.58
CA CYS A 214 4.12 3.82 15.61
C CYS A 214 5.04 3.34 16.75
N ASN A 215 6.33 3.30 16.48
CA ASN A 215 7.35 2.77 17.40
C ASN A 215 8.66 3.56 17.30
N SER A 216 9.58 3.25 18.22
CA SER A 216 10.85 4.00 18.37
C SER A 216 11.79 3.87 17.17
N LYS A 217 11.76 2.75 16.44
CA LYS A 217 12.62 2.56 15.26
C LYS A 217 12.22 3.50 14.14
N VAL A 218 10.92 3.70 13.94
CA VAL A 218 10.36 4.56 12.91
C VAL A 218 10.43 6.04 13.33
N PHE A 219 10.00 6.38 14.56
CA PHE A 219 9.88 7.77 14.98
C PHE A 219 11.19 8.44 15.41
N LYS A 220 12.24 7.66 15.76
CA LYS A 220 13.60 8.18 15.98
C LYS A 220 14.42 8.29 14.70
N ALA A 221 14.00 7.66 13.61
CA ALA A 221 14.74 7.69 12.36
C ALA A 221 14.90 9.13 11.84
N VAL A 222 16.11 9.49 11.42
CA VAL A 222 16.35 10.75 10.73
C VAL A 222 15.86 10.61 9.29
N LEU A 223 14.83 11.40 8.96
CA LEU A 223 14.13 11.36 7.68
C LEU A 223 13.97 12.80 7.18
N GLU A 224 14.74 13.16 6.17
CA GLU A 224 14.71 14.49 5.58
C GLU A 224 13.53 14.64 4.62
N ARG A 225 12.81 15.75 4.72
CA ARG A 225 11.64 16.05 3.87
C ARG A 225 10.59 14.92 3.85
N ILE A 226 10.50 14.20 4.96
CA ILE A 226 9.53 13.13 5.19
C ILE A 226 8.75 13.42 6.47
N ILE A 227 7.44 13.40 6.37
CA ILE A 227 6.49 13.51 7.48
C ILE A 227 5.90 12.13 7.73
N LEU A 228 5.87 11.71 8.98
CA LEU A 228 5.19 10.51 9.43
C LEU A 228 3.91 10.90 10.16
N ILE A 229 2.80 10.22 9.87
CA ILE A 229 1.57 10.27 10.64
C ILE A 229 1.09 8.84 10.89
N ALA A 230 1.09 8.42 12.16
CA ALA A 230 0.79 7.05 12.55
C ALA A 230 -0.22 6.98 13.68
N ARG A 231 -1.02 5.90 13.69
CA ARG A 231 -1.93 5.61 14.79
C ARG A 231 -1.12 5.21 16.02
N THR A 232 -1.36 5.90 17.15
CA THR A 232 -0.77 5.56 18.45
C THR A 232 -1.78 4.90 19.37
N ARG A 233 -1.30 4.34 20.45
CA ARG A 233 -2.13 3.75 21.50
C ARG A 233 -2.77 4.86 22.36
N LYS A 234 -3.95 4.59 22.90
CA LYS A 234 -4.67 5.50 23.80
C LYS A 234 -3.91 5.81 25.10
N ASP A 235 -3.07 4.88 25.52
CA ASP A 235 -2.27 4.86 26.73
C ASP A 235 -0.79 5.19 26.51
N ALA A 236 -0.41 5.72 25.34
CA ALA A 236 0.96 6.17 25.10
C ALA A 236 1.32 7.30 26.08
N VAL A 237 2.46 7.17 26.77
CA VAL A 237 2.91 8.17 27.74
C VAL A 237 3.64 9.29 27.01
N LEU A 238 3.06 10.47 27.04
CA LEU A 238 3.57 11.69 26.43
C LEU A 238 3.84 12.75 27.49
N CYS A 239 4.69 13.73 27.18
CA CYS A 239 4.96 14.87 28.04
C CYS A 239 5.25 16.11 27.18
N PHE A 240 5.42 17.26 27.81
CA PHE A 240 5.99 18.46 27.19
C PHE A 240 7.49 18.57 27.47
N ALA A 241 8.14 19.53 26.87
CA ALA A 241 9.49 19.91 27.24
C ALA A 241 9.51 20.43 28.69
N ALA A 242 10.58 20.15 29.41
CA ALA A 242 10.75 20.68 30.76
C ALA A 242 11.07 22.19 30.71
N ASN A 243 10.57 22.93 31.69
CA ASN A 243 10.91 24.35 31.86
C ASN A 243 12.29 24.57 32.51
N GLN A 244 12.98 23.47 32.85
CA GLN A 244 14.28 23.51 33.51
C GLN A 244 15.42 23.30 32.51
N ARG A 245 16.48 24.14 32.60
CA ARG A 245 17.61 24.14 31.66
C ARG A 245 18.36 22.77 31.52
N LYS A 246 18.35 21.95 32.58
CA LYS A 246 19.04 20.64 32.62
C LYS A 246 18.13 19.46 32.27
N LYS A 247 16.82 19.62 32.15
CA LYS A 247 15.87 18.56 31.85
C LYS A 247 15.24 18.76 30.49
N VAL A 248 15.19 17.72 29.67
CA VAL A 248 14.52 17.74 28.35
C VAL A 248 13.03 17.46 28.49
N TYR A 249 12.65 16.57 29.38
CA TYR A 249 11.28 16.08 29.53
C TYR A 249 10.68 16.59 30.85
N SER A 250 9.45 17.10 30.76
CA SER A 250 8.65 17.39 31.96
C SER A 250 8.36 16.09 32.73
N ASP A 251 8.30 16.21 34.06
CA ASP A 251 7.88 15.10 34.92
C ASP A 251 6.37 14.84 34.83
N GLN A 252 5.59 15.87 34.43
CA GLN A 252 4.17 15.72 34.16
C GLN A 252 3.95 15.00 32.83
N THR A 253 3.34 13.85 32.93
CA THR A 253 2.99 13.01 31.77
C THR A 253 1.49 12.98 31.56
N PHE A 254 1.09 12.78 30.31
CA PHE A 254 -0.30 12.61 29.94
C PHE A 254 -0.46 11.54 28.85
N THR A 255 -1.68 11.10 28.60
CA THR A 255 -1.99 10.14 27.56
C THR A 255 -2.89 10.75 26.50
N PRO A 256 -2.91 10.22 25.27
CA PRO A 256 -3.89 10.63 24.25
C PRO A 256 -5.34 10.52 24.72
N GLU A 257 -5.64 9.52 25.57
CA GLU A 257 -6.98 9.36 26.17
C GLU A 257 -7.31 10.48 27.16
N ALA A 258 -6.32 10.94 27.95
CA ALA A 258 -6.51 12.09 28.84
C ALA A 258 -6.85 13.35 28.03
N VAL A 259 -6.13 13.61 26.92
CA VAL A 259 -6.43 14.71 26.00
C VAL A 259 -7.85 14.61 25.41
N ARG A 260 -8.32 13.39 25.12
CA ARG A 260 -9.69 13.18 24.62
C ARG A 260 -10.74 13.63 25.65
N LYS A 261 -10.51 13.33 26.91
CA LYS A 261 -11.41 13.63 28.03
C LYS A 261 -11.31 15.04 28.55
N ASP A 262 -10.19 15.72 28.36
CA ASP A 262 -9.95 17.06 28.86
C ASP A 262 -10.87 18.07 28.19
N GLU A 263 -11.80 18.66 28.93
CA GLU A 263 -12.79 19.63 28.44
C GLU A 263 -12.19 21.00 28.13
N ASN A 264 -11.03 21.33 28.68
CA ASN A 264 -10.32 22.59 28.40
C ASN A 264 -9.76 22.61 26.98
N ILE A 265 -9.48 21.43 26.38
CA ILE A 265 -9.03 21.34 25.00
C ILE A 265 -10.26 21.24 24.07
N ARG A 266 -10.53 22.34 23.35
CA ARG A 266 -11.69 22.44 22.47
C ARG A 266 -11.61 21.49 21.27
N TRP A 267 -12.74 20.92 20.87
CA TRP A 267 -12.89 20.18 19.63
C TRP A 267 -12.90 21.12 18.43
N LYS A 268 -11.92 20.93 17.53
CA LYS A 268 -11.89 21.57 16.21
C LYS A 268 -12.70 20.75 15.22
N ILE A 269 -13.24 21.40 14.18
CA ILE A 269 -14.00 20.74 13.11
C ILE A 269 -13.28 20.94 11.79
N THR A 270 -13.20 19.88 11.01
CA THR A 270 -12.68 19.93 9.63
C THR A 270 -13.51 19.05 8.71
N SER A 271 -13.49 19.38 7.41
CA SER A 271 -14.15 18.58 6.38
C SER A 271 -13.16 17.62 5.74
N ILE A 272 -13.41 16.31 5.86
CA ILE A 272 -12.58 15.22 5.32
C ILE A 272 -13.42 14.41 4.34
N PHE A 273 -12.84 14.06 3.18
CA PHE A 273 -13.46 13.15 2.25
C PHE A 273 -13.25 11.71 2.71
N HIS A 274 -14.32 11.04 3.10
CA HIS A 274 -14.25 9.63 3.45
C HIS A 274 -15.62 8.95 3.31
N GLY A 275 -15.61 7.66 2.90
CA GLY A 275 -16.83 6.93 2.62
C GLY A 275 -17.65 7.54 1.47
N GLY A 276 -16.98 7.98 0.41
CA GLY A 276 -17.59 8.48 -0.82
C GLY A 276 -18.12 9.92 -0.78
N ARG A 277 -17.89 10.67 0.32
CA ARG A 277 -18.36 12.07 0.45
C ARG A 277 -17.56 12.86 1.47
N PHE A 278 -17.67 14.19 1.43
CA PHE A 278 -17.15 15.06 2.48
C PHE A 278 -17.97 14.92 3.76
N ARG A 279 -17.29 14.78 4.88
CA ARG A 279 -17.90 14.66 6.22
C ARG A 279 -17.17 15.57 7.20
N LYS A 280 -17.95 16.18 8.11
CA LYS A 280 -17.40 16.92 9.26
C LYS A 280 -16.78 15.93 10.25
N VAL A 281 -15.50 16.11 10.56
CA VAL A 281 -14.73 15.32 11.53
C VAL A 281 -14.31 16.25 12.65
N GLN A 282 -14.58 15.84 13.88
CA GLN A 282 -14.15 16.55 15.08
C GLN A 282 -12.83 15.96 15.57
N TYR A 283 -11.89 16.85 15.92
CA TYR A 283 -10.59 16.44 16.43
C TYR A 283 -10.07 17.43 17.47
N LYS A 284 -9.23 16.96 18.39
CA LYS A 284 -8.39 17.78 19.25
C LYS A 284 -6.97 17.73 18.72
N GLU A 285 -6.19 18.76 19.04
CA GLU A 285 -4.82 18.89 18.56
C GLU A 285 -3.95 19.46 19.69
N VAL A 286 -2.85 18.78 19.97
CA VAL A 286 -1.82 19.23 20.89
C VAL A 286 -0.48 19.20 20.18
N THR A 287 0.22 20.33 20.17
CA THR A 287 1.52 20.48 19.51
C THR A 287 2.67 20.43 20.52
N ASN A 288 3.89 20.26 20.02
CA ASN A 288 5.12 20.26 20.84
C ASN A 288 5.13 19.16 21.91
N VAL A 289 4.48 18.03 21.65
CA VAL A 289 4.51 16.89 22.55
C VAL A 289 5.78 16.06 22.32
N LEU A 290 6.31 15.51 23.39
CA LEU A 290 7.45 14.60 23.40
C LEU A 290 7.00 13.20 23.75
N TRP A 291 7.54 12.23 23.04
CA TRP A 291 7.36 10.81 23.32
C TRP A 291 8.71 10.19 23.69
N ARG A 292 9.08 10.28 24.98
CA ARG A 292 10.41 9.88 25.50
C ARG A 292 10.87 8.51 25.00
N LYS A 293 10.01 7.50 25.09
CA LYS A 293 10.32 6.12 24.64
C LYS A 293 10.31 5.96 23.12
N GLY A 294 9.56 6.77 22.39
CA GLY A 294 9.29 6.57 20.97
C GLY A 294 10.01 7.51 20.02
N SER A 295 10.02 8.82 20.30
CA SER A 295 10.62 9.84 19.40
C SER A 295 11.88 10.51 19.97
N GLY A 296 12.25 10.22 21.21
CA GLY A 296 13.32 10.95 21.87
C GLY A 296 12.96 12.44 21.99
N GLN A 297 13.89 13.30 21.63
CA GLN A 297 13.72 14.76 21.70
C GLN A 297 12.96 15.36 20.51
N ARG A 298 12.53 14.56 19.55
CA ARG A 298 11.73 15.08 18.43
C ARG A 298 10.36 15.51 18.91
N LEU A 299 10.02 16.78 18.68
CA LEU A 299 8.70 17.32 18.93
C LEU A 299 7.69 16.72 17.96
N LEU A 300 6.55 16.37 18.47
CA LEU A 300 5.44 15.75 17.74
C LEU A 300 4.18 16.58 17.88
N ARG A 301 3.23 16.32 17.00
CA ARG A 301 1.86 16.81 17.06
C ARG A 301 0.94 15.61 17.31
N LEU A 302 0.11 15.71 18.34
CA LEU A 302 -0.92 14.71 18.66
C LEU A 302 -2.25 15.18 18.07
N PHE A 303 -2.91 14.30 17.32
CA PHE A 303 -4.31 14.44 16.93
C PHE A 303 -5.15 13.39 17.64
N VAL A 304 -6.29 13.81 18.16
CA VAL A 304 -7.30 12.94 18.76
C VAL A 304 -8.58 13.09 17.96
N ILE A 305 -8.98 12.07 17.22
CA ILE A 305 -10.17 12.07 16.38
C ILE A 305 -11.34 11.50 17.18
N ARG A 306 -12.44 12.26 17.23
CA ARG A 306 -13.68 11.83 17.89
C ARG A 306 -14.27 10.58 17.21
N PRO A 307 -14.95 9.69 17.96
CA PRO A 307 -15.69 8.58 17.38
C PRO A 307 -16.58 9.02 16.22
N ILE A 308 -16.43 8.36 15.05
CA ILE A 308 -17.17 8.70 13.84
C ILE A 308 -18.39 7.78 13.75
N PRO A 309 -19.62 8.34 13.60
CA PRO A 309 -20.82 7.52 13.44
C PRO A 309 -20.83 6.82 12.08
N TYR A 310 -21.33 5.60 12.06
CA TYR A 310 -21.56 4.84 10.83
C TYR A 310 -22.79 3.92 10.99
N ARG A 311 -23.36 3.52 9.86
CA ARG A 311 -24.42 2.50 9.80
C ARG A 311 -23.96 1.36 8.90
N LYS A 312 -24.28 0.11 9.27
CA LYS A 312 -23.99 -1.06 8.44
C LYS A 312 -24.88 -1.09 7.19
N THR A 313 -26.17 -0.77 7.38
CA THR A 313 -27.17 -0.60 6.32
C THR A 313 -27.90 0.72 6.52
N LEU A 314 -28.67 1.18 5.54
CA LEU A 314 -29.44 2.44 5.63
C LEU A 314 -30.34 2.48 6.87
N ASN A 315 -31.01 1.39 7.18
CA ASN A 315 -31.97 1.27 8.28
C ASN A 315 -31.38 0.71 9.58
N SER A 316 -30.05 0.43 9.61
CA SER A 316 -29.45 -0.11 10.83
C SER A 316 -29.18 0.98 11.87
N LYS A 317 -29.15 0.57 13.15
CA LYS A 317 -28.75 1.42 14.29
C LYS A 317 -27.41 2.10 14.00
N THR A 318 -27.29 3.37 14.38
CA THR A 318 -26.02 4.11 14.30
C THR A 318 -25.02 3.52 15.28
N LEU A 319 -23.87 3.12 14.76
CA LEU A 319 -22.73 2.64 15.51
C LEU A 319 -21.62 3.69 15.47
N TYR A 320 -20.71 3.65 16.42
CA TYR A 320 -19.57 4.55 16.49
C TYR A 320 -18.25 3.77 16.34
N ARG A 321 -17.34 4.28 15.51
CA ARG A 321 -15.97 3.78 15.46
C ARG A 321 -15.25 4.14 16.76
N GLN A 322 -14.24 3.37 17.13
CA GLN A 322 -13.35 3.76 18.23
C GLN A 322 -12.64 5.09 17.90
N PRO A 323 -12.36 5.94 18.91
CA PRO A 323 -11.55 7.13 18.72
C PRO A 323 -10.19 6.75 18.12
N ALA A 324 -9.62 7.64 17.33
CA ALA A 324 -8.28 7.44 16.78
C ALA A 324 -7.31 8.49 17.35
N TYR A 325 -6.13 8.03 17.72
CA TYR A 325 -5.06 8.84 18.26
C TYR A 325 -3.89 8.77 17.29
N LEU A 326 -3.37 9.92 16.84
CA LEU A 326 -2.32 9.98 15.83
C LEU A 326 -1.16 10.82 16.34
N LEU A 327 0.05 10.34 16.12
CA LEU A 327 1.27 11.12 16.28
C LEU A 327 1.80 11.52 14.90
N CYS A 328 2.15 12.78 14.76
CA CYS A 328 2.69 13.34 13.53
C CYS A 328 4.02 14.02 13.81
N THR A 329 5.00 13.84 12.91
CA THR A 329 6.33 14.45 13.03
C THR A 329 6.39 15.88 12.50
N ASP A 330 5.32 16.39 11.90
CA ASP A 330 5.24 17.78 11.43
C ASP A 330 4.38 18.64 12.35
N LEU A 331 4.87 19.85 12.64
CA LEU A 331 4.22 20.80 13.53
C LEU A 331 3.50 21.96 12.78
N LYS A 332 3.78 22.14 11.48
CA LYS A 332 3.41 23.36 10.74
C LYS A 332 2.33 23.15 9.67
N LYS A 333 2.31 21.98 9.01
CA LYS A 333 1.36 21.73 7.92
C LYS A 333 -0.09 21.76 8.41
N ARG A 334 -1.01 22.14 7.52
CA ARG A 334 -2.45 22.25 7.86
C ARG A 334 -3.00 20.92 8.32
N SER A 335 -3.66 20.88 9.49
CA SER A 335 -4.26 19.68 10.09
C SER A 335 -5.20 18.97 9.12
N LYS A 336 -6.01 19.72 8.35
CA LYS A 336 -6.91 19.17 7.32
C LYS A 336 -6.15 18.29 6.30
N GLN A 337 -4.99 18.75 5.82
CA GLN A 337 -4.22 17.99 4.81
C GLN A 337 -3.65 16.71 5.41
N LEU A 338 -3.05 16.77 6.60
CA LEU A 338 -2.48 15.62 7.28
C LEU A 338 -3.55 14.57 7.65
N LEU A 339 -4.68 15.03 8.17
CA LEU A 339 -5.81 14.17 8.50
C LEU A 339 -6.41 13.53 7.24
N GLN A 340 -6.56 14.29 6.14
CA GLN A 340 -7.04 13.71 4.88
C GLN A 340 -6.13 12.57 4.41
N ILE A 341 -4.81 12.78 4.41
CA ILE A 341 -3.84 11.75 4.02
C ILE A 341 -3.95 10.52 4.93
N TYR A 342 -4.14 10.72 6.23
CA TYR A 342 -4.36 9.59 7.16
C TYR A 342 -5.67 8.83 6.86
N PHE A 343 -6.75 9.52 6.55
CA PHE A 343 -8.00 8.86 6.16
C PHE A 343 -7.87 8.10 4.84
N ASP A 344 -7.09 8.64 3.91
CA ASP A 344 -6.82 8.00 2.61
C ASP A 344 -6.00 6.72 2.73
N ARG A 345 -5.26 6.51 3.83
CA ARG A 345 -4.53 5.27 4.09
C ARG A 345 -5.41 4.02 3.93
N TRP A 346 -6.70 4.12 4.25
CA TRP A 346 -7.64 3.01 4.04
C TRP A 346 -7.64 2.47 2.61
N GLN A 347 -7.27 3.29 1.64
CA GLN A 347 -7.19 2.85 0.25
C GLN A 347 -6.09 1.80 0.01
N VAL A 348 -5.08 1.71 0.88
CA VAL A 348 -4.09 0.62 0.86
C VAL A 348 -4.75 -0.73 1.17
N GLU A 349 -5.65 -0.77 2.14
CA GLU A 349 -6.42 -1.98 2.46
C GLU A 349 -7.35 -2.39 1.31
N VAL A 350 -7.93 -1.40 0.62
CA VAL A 350 -8.71 -1.63 -0.61
C VAL A 350 -7.83 -2.19 -1.72
N ALA A 351 -6.64 -1.62 -1.93
CA ALA A 351 -5.69 -2.13 -2.92
C ALA A 351 -5.23 -3.57 -2.59
N HIS A 352 -4.98 -3.89 -1.31
CA HIS A 352 -4.70 -5.28 -0.89
C HIS A 352 -5.80 -6.25 -1.26
N LYS A 353 -7.07 -5.84 -1.08
CA LYS A 353 -8.23 -6.66 -1.44
C LYS A 353 -8.29 -6.85 -2.96
N GLU A 354 -8.23 -5.76 -3.72
CA GLU A 354 -8.30 -5.78 -5.19
C GLU A 354 -7.14 -6.58 -5.81
N LEU A 355 -5.91 -6.40 -5.29
CA LEU A 355 -4.74 -7.19 -5.71
C LEU A 355 -4.95 -8.70 -5.54
N LYS A 356 -5.49 -9.11 -4.37
CA LYS A 356 -5.72 -10.54 -4.08
C LYS A 356 -6.90 -11.13 -4.84
N GLN A 357 -7.99 -10.39 -4.94
CA GLN A 357 -9.24 -10.89 -5.53
C GLN A 357 -9.30 -10.71 -7.05
N ASP A 358 -8.82 -9.58 -7.55
CA ASP A 358 -9.00 -9.19 -8.94
C ASP A 358 -7.73 -9.35 -9.79
N PHE A 359 -6.53 -9.28 -9.18
CA PHE A 359 -5.24 -9.39 -9.87
C PHE A 359 -4.47 -10.68 -9.56
N GLY A 360 -5.02 -11.57 -8.73
CA GLY A 360 -4.44 -12.88 -8.45
C GLY A 360 -3.16 -12.84 -7.62
N LEU A 361 -2.95 -11.79 -6.80
CA LEU A 361 -1.81 -11.74 -5.90
C LEU A 361 -1.84 -12.92 -4.92
N GLY A 362 -0.88 -13.82 -5.05
CA GLY A 362 -0.77 -15.03 -4.24
C GLY A 362 -1.27 -16.30 -4.90
N GLU A 363 -1.93 -16.24 -6.04
CA GLU A 363 -2.37 -17.42 -6.80
C GLU A 363 -1.17 -18.17 -7.41
N ALA A 364 -0.16 -17.46 -7.90
CA ALA A 364 1.08 -18.05 -8.36
C ALA A 364 1.88 -18.62 -7.19
N GLN A 365 2.04 -19.95 -7.16
CA GLN A 365 2.73 -20.67 -6.09
C GLN A 365 4.25 -20.75 -6.34
N VAL A 366 4.86 -19.62 -6.62
CA VAL A 366 6.32 -19.51 -6.83
C VAL A 366 7.07 -19.85 -5.55
N ARG A 367 8.22 -20.58 -5.69
CA ARG A 367 9.00 -21.09 -4.56
C ARG A 367 10.47 -20.66 -4.54
N VAL A 368 11.01 -20.26 -5.70
CA VAL A 368 12.39 -19.78 -5.83
C VAL A 368 12.48 -18.37 -5.18
N PRO A 369 13.53 -18.05 -4.42
CA PRO A 369 13.64 -16.76 -3.72
C PRO A 369 13.43 -15.54 -4.62
N GLU A 370 14.06 -15.51 -5.79
CA GLU A 370 13.91 -14.42 -6.77
C GLU A 370 12.45 -14.32 -7.26
N SER A 371 11.82 -15.46 -7.54
CA SER A 371 10.42 -15.48 -7.98
C SER A 371 9.44 -15.01 -6.90
N ILE A 372 9.77 -15.23 -5.62
CA ILE A 372 8.98 -14.77 -4.48
C ILE A 372 8.96 -13.24 -4.42
N LYS A 373 10.05 -12.57 -4.81
CA LYS A 373 10.15 -11.12 -4.90
C LYS A 373 9.52 -10.58 -6.18
N HIS A 374 9.92 -11.12 -7.31
CA HIS A 374 9.60 -10.61 -8.64
C HIS A 374 8.12 -10.75 -9.01
N GLN A 375 7.51 -11.92 -8.85
CA GLN A 375 6.16 -12.18 -9.34
C GLN A 375 5.10 -11.30 -8.66
N PRO A 376 5.09 -11.15 -7.32
CA PRO A 376 4.14 -10.25 -6.67
C PRO A 376 4.38 -8.77 -6.98
N ALA A 377 5.63 -8.35 -7.16
CA ALA A 377 5.97 -6.99 -7.55
C ALA A 377 5.44 -6.65 -8.96
N LEU A 378 5.60 -7.58 -9.92
CA LEU A 378 5.03 -7.43 -11.26
C LEU A 378 3.50 -7.31 -11.22
N THR A 379 2.83 -8.13 -10.40
CA THR A 379 1.37 -8.05 -10.21
C THR A 379 0.96 -6.69 -9.62
N ALA A 380 1.68 -6.20 -8.62
CA ALA A 380 1.39 -4.92 -7.98
C ALA A 380 1.66 -3.73 -8.92
N ALA A 381 2.73 -3.77 -9.71
CA ALA A 381 3.03 -2.75 -10.71
C ALA A 381 1.96 -2.74 -11.82
N THR A 382 1.52 -3.90 -12.29
CA THR A 382 0.44 -4.05 -13.28
C THR A 382 -0.87 -3.42 -12.77
N TYR A 383 -1.24 -3.68 -11.52
CA TYR A 383 -2.39 -3.05 -10.87
C TYR A 383 -2.28 -1.51 -10.93
N SER A 384 -1.14 -0.98 -10.53
CA SER A 384 -0.92 0.48 -10.51
C SER A 384 -1.01 1.09 -11.90
N ILE A 385 -0.38 0.47 -12.89
CA ILE A 385 -0.39 0.94 -14.29
C ILE A 385 -1.81 0.92 -14.84
N MET A 386 -2.59 -0.13 -14.60
CA MET A 386 -3.97 -0.21 -15.09
C MET A 386 -4.85 0.89 -14.50
N HIS A 387 -4.79 1.11 -13.18
CA HIS A 387 -5.57 2.16 -12.54
C HIS A 387 -5.14 3.56 -12.98
N LEU A 388 -3.83 3.79 -13.08
CA LEU A 388 -3.30 5.07 -13.54
C LEU A 388 -3.68 5.36 -14.99
N SER A 389 -3.56 4.35 -15.87
CA SER A 389 -3.95 4.46 -17.28
C SER A 389 -5.44 4.78 -17.45
N ALA A 390 -6.30 4.19 -16.63
CA ALA A 390 -7.71 4.50 -16.63
C ALA A 390 -7.98 5.95 -16.22
N ILE A 391 -7.32 6.44 -15.15
CA ILE A 391 -7.46 7.83 -14.70
C ILE A 391 -6.95 8.80 -15.78
N LYS A 392 -5.85 8.48 -16.46
CA LYS A 392 -5.32 9.31 -17.56
C LYS A 392 -6.22 9.30 -18.80
N THR A 393 -6.89 8.20 -19.07
CA THR A 393 -7.73 8.03 -20.28
C THR A 393 -9.15 8.57 -20.08
N PHE A 394 -9.80 8.25 -18.96
CA PHE A 394 -11.21 8.54 -18.70
C PHE A 394 -11.43 9.59 -17.61
N GLY A 395 -10.35 10.03 -16.94
CA GLY A 395 -10.44 10.89 -15.77
C GLY A 395 -10.76 10.10 -14.49
N PRO A 396 -11.09 10.81 -13.40
CA PRO A 396 -11.27 10.21 -12.08
C PRO A 396 -12.60 9.47 -11.91
N HIS A 397 -13.56 9.75 -12.75
CA HIS A 397 -14.91 9.17 -12.67
C HIS A 397 -15.06 7.93 -13.55
N ARG A 398 -16.03 7.12 -13.16
CA ARG A 398 -16.51 6.04 -14.01
C ARG A 398 -17.36 6.64 -15.15
N THR A 399 -17.07 6.24 -16.37
CA THR A 399 -17.81 6.64 -17.59
C THR A 399 -18.69 5.50 -18.08
N ASP A 400 -19.54 5.78 -19.08
CA ASP A 400 -20.41 4.78 -19.71
C ASP A 400 -19.64 3.72 -20.52
N ASP A 401 -18.37 4.01 -20.85
CA ASP A 401 -17.47 3.04 -21.49
C ASP A 401 -17.35 1.71 -20.71
N PHE A 402 -17.55 1.75 -19.40
CA PHE A 402 -17.47 0.55 -18.54
C PHE A 402 -18.79 -0.24 -18.46
N GLY A 403 -19.81 0.14 -19.25
CA GLY A 403 -21.09 -0.54 -19.31
C GLY A 403 -21.98 -0.32 -18.08
N ALA A 404 -23.10 -1.04 -18.02
CA ALA A 404 -24.09 -0.90 -16.95
C ALA A 404 -23.55 -1.39 -15.58
N LEU A 405 -23.98 -0.72 -14.52
CA LEU A 405 -23.64 -1.08 -13.14
C LEU A 405 -24.66 -2.04 -12.54
N PRO A 406 -24.23 -3.05 -11.79
CA PRO A 406 -25.14 -3.83 -10.96
C PRO A 406 -25.89 -2.94 -9.97
N ARG A 407 -27.20 -3.21 -9.77
CA ARG A 407 -28.06 -2.43 -8.87
C ARG A 407 -27.55 -2.36 -7.43
N TYR A 408 -26.87 -3.39 -6.95
CA TYR A 408 -26.34 -3.48 -5.58
C TYR A 408 -25.08 -2.62 -5.36
N ARG A 409 -24.46 -2.08 -6.40
CA ARG A 409 -23.23 -1.31 -6.27
C ARG A 409 -23.53 0.08 -5.67
N ARG A 410 -22.94 0.36 -4.52
CA ARG A 410 -23.18 1.60 -3.76
C ARG A 410 -22.44 2.81 -4.35
N ASP A 411 -21.18 2.65 -4.69
CA ASP A 411 -20.37 3.71 -5.30
C ASP A 411 -20.44 3.59 -6.81
N LYS A 412 -21.21 4.50 -7.41
CA LYS A 412 -21.41 4.57 -8.87
C LYS A 412 -20.39 5.45 -9.57
N THR A 413 -19.65 6.26 -8.82
CA THR A 413 -18.72 7.26 -9.36
C THR A 413 -17.32 6.75 -9.58
N ARG A 414 -16.90 5.70 -8.84
CA ARG A 414 -15.55 5.15 -8.88
C ARG A 414 -15.46 3.92 -9.77
N VAL A 415 -14.48 3.90 -10.66
CA VAL A 415 -14.13 2.70 -11.44
C VAL A 415 -13.59 1.62 -10.52
N SER A 416 -14.05 0.37 -10.64
CA SER A 416 -13.52 -0.79 -9.93
C SER A 416 -12.46 -1.51 -10.75
N SER A 417 -11.63 -2.33 -10.08
CA SER A 417 -10.68 -3.20 -10.76
C SER A 417 -11.34 -4.12 -11.77
N LEU A 418 -12.53 -4.67 -11.46
CA LEU A 418 -13.27 -5.52 -12.39
C LEU A 418 -13.76 -4.75 -13.63
N ASP A 419 -14.21 -3.49 -13.48
CA ASP A 419 -14.56 -2.66 -14.63
C ASP A 419 -13.35 -2.51 -15.57
N LEU A 420 -12.16 -2.23 -15.00
CA LEU A 420 -10.92 -2.08 -15.76
C LEU A 420 -10.50 -3.35 -16.47
N ILE A 421 -10.57 -4.49 -15.80
CA ILE A 421 -10.21 -5.79 -16.37
C ILE A 421 -11.15 -6.13 -17.54
N ARG A 422 -12.46 -5.91 -17.37
CA ARG A 422 -13.45 -6.15 -18.43
C ARG A 422 -13.22 -5.24 -19.64
N TYR A 423 -13.02 -3.96 -19.37
CA TYR A 423 -12.73 -2.99 -20.42
C TYR A 423 -11.43 -3.31 -21.16
N PHE A 424 -10.37 -3.65 -20.41
CA PHE A 424 -9.08 -4.05 -20.97
C PHE A 424 -9.22 -5.25 -21.91
N ARG A 425 -9.92 -6.31 -21.49
CA ARG A 425 -10.16 -7.49 -22.32
C ARG A 425 -10.89 -7.14 -23.63
N LEU A 426 -11.94 -6.33 -23.53
CA LEU A 426 -12.70 -5.89 -24.70
C LEU A 426 -11.86 -5.05 -25.66
N GLU A 427 -11.07 -4.09 -25.13
CA GLU A 427 -10.22 -3.23 -25.93
C GLU A 427 -9.07 -4.02 -26.59
N ALA A 428 -8.45 -4.95 -25.85
CA ALA A 428 -7.41 -5.80 -26.37
C ALA A 428 -7.90 -6.76 -27.48
N TYR A 429 -9.12 -7.26 -27.36
CA TYR A 429 -9.76 -8.04 -28.43
C TYR A 429 -10.04 -7.19 -29.67
N LYS A 430 -10.56 -5.95 -29.50
CA LYS A 430 -10.84 -5.06 -30.63
C LYS A 430 -9.59 -4.50 -31.30
N LYS A 431 -8.47 -4.40 -30.57
CA LYS A 431 -7.22 -3.78 -31.02
C LYS A 431 -6.01 -4.71 -30.79
N PRO A 432 -6.02 -5.93 -31.35
CA PRO A 432 -4.94 -6.90 -31.11
C PRO A 432 -3.58 -6.41 -31.61
N HIS A 433 -3.55 -5.55 -32.61
CA HIS A 433 -2.33 -4.94 -33.16
C HIS A 433 -1.58 -4.05 -32.16
N LEU A 434 -2.22 -3.61 -31.08
CA LEU A 434 -1.57 -2.85 -30.00
C LEU A 434 -0.91 -3.77 -28.96
N LEU A 435 -1.25 -5.04 -28.94
CA LEU A 435 -0.69 -5.99 -27.96
C LEU A 435 0.74 -6.40 -28.35
N PRO A 436 1.62 -6.65 -27.37
CA PRO A 436 2.90 -7.28 -27.66
C PRO A 436 2.74 -8.62 -28.37
N GLU A 437 3.71 -8.98 -29.16
CA GLU A 437 3.78 -10.27 -29.85
C GLU A 437 3.52 -11.44 -28.86
N GLY A 438 2.67 -12.40 -29.25
CA GLY A 438 2.28 -13.54 -28.41
C GLY A 438 1.20 -13.22 -27.34
N CYS A 439 0.61 -12.02 -27.32
CA CYS A 439 -0.51 -11.66 -26.44
C CYS A 439 -1.86 -11.83 -27.14
N ASN A 440 -2.17 -13.02 -27.63
CA ASN A 440 -3.46 -13.25 -28.28
C ASN A 440 -4.57 -13.40 -27.24
N ILE A 441 -5.53 -12.47 -27.20
CA ILE A 441 -6.72 -12.56 -26.36
C ILE A 441 -7.82 -13.20 -27.18
N THR A 442 -8.25 -14.39 -26.74
CA THR A 442 -9.23 -15.20 -27.47
C THR A 442 -10.68 -14.89 -27.05
N PRO A 443 -11.68 -15.21 -27.91
CA PRO A 443 -13.09 -15.12 -27.53
C PRO A 443 -13.44 -15.90 -26.25
N GLU A 444 -12.81 -17.05 -25.98
CA GLU A 444 -13.03 -17.82 -24.76
C GLU A 444 -12.63 -17.03 -23.50
N MET A 445 -11.57 -16.22 -23.57
CA MET A 445 -11.20 -15.31 -22.47
C MET A 445 -12.28 -14.29 -22.18
N LEU A 446 -13.01 -13.84 -23.19
CA LEU A 446 -14.11 -12.88 -23.04
C LEU A 446 -15.36 -13.54 -22.49
N LEU A 447 -15.70 -14.72 -22.97
CA LEU A 447 -16.89 -15.48 -22.55
C LEU A 447 -16.79 -15.92 -21.09
N ALA A 448 -15.62 -16.36 -20.66
CA ALA A 448 -15.39 -16.73 -19.24
C ALA A 448 -15.43 -15.53 -18.28
N ALA A 449 -15.59 -14.32 -18.79
CA ALA A 449 -15.63 -13.07 -18.02
C ALA A 449 -17.04 -12.45 -17.90
N ALA A 450 -18.01 -13.02 -18.61
CA ALA A 450 -19.42 -12.63 -18.53
C ALA A 450 -20.14 -13.38 -17.41
#